data_d224e8453d17a663a79764532599ba61
#
_entry.id   d224e8453d17a663a79764532599ba61
#
_cell.length_a   1.000
_cell.length_b   1.000
_cell.length_c   1.000
_cell.angle_alpha   90.00
_cell.angle_beta   90.00
_cell.angle_gamma   90.00
#
_symmetry.space_group_name_H-M   'P 1'
#
loop_
_entity.id
_entity.type
_entity.pdbx_description
1 polymer ?
#
loop_
_entity_poly.entity_id
_entity_poly.type
_entity_poly.pdbx_seq_one_letter_code
_entity_poly.pdbx_strand_id
1 'polypeptide(L)'
;MPTRRTIPLLIGTCLLLLLAAVAPASAAGPSDPAGIPRLTDDRGRTLTLRGWNVEDKTNRGDRALSAITEKHFRDMRAQGFNFARLLVFWDDLEPRRGQYSAAYLCKIERILDWAETYDIQVLIDSHQDVFGPAFGHRGIPEWATRTDGLPFTPHPDDWFSEYFEPAVQRAFTHLYEDEDLRRAQARMWRVIADRFEHHPAVLGYDLINEPMGELRAGEDLPAAARRIERYQLTPMYNRLADAVRSADDGNWVFVEPTPIVGEGLPTGLGRIKDPKVVYAPHFYNTAMEAGADYDPSAGWIESYEAAVTAYPKEQRIPVVVGEWGPLNNSLPNMGRFYREALASLNRYSSGWAGYVWCYGGGYCAVDERGLFRTNKEQTAAPYAAAVAGRVVADTYDPGSGTYRLVYRAHGWRGATEISLPPSASGWRIALDGPAWTDTPTVPAGRACTVRVRGLPGAQITVTVSPGTPR
;
A
#
# COMPACT_ATOMS: atom_id res chain seq x y z
N MET A 1 81.76 -47.61 -5.56
CA MET A 1 80.39 -47.96 -5.92
C MET A 1 79.50 -47.40 -4.85
N PRO A 2 78.76 -46.31 -5.08
CA PRO A 2 77.80 -45.78 -4.09
C PRO A 2 76.39 -46.21 -4.42
N THR A 3 75.68 -46.62 -3.40
CA THR A 3 74.33 -47.09 -3.36
C THR A 3 73.31 -45.94 -3.54
N ARG A 4 72.43 -46.12 -4.51
CA ARG A 4 71.31 -45.21 -4.73
C ARG A 4 70.23 -45.46 -3.66
N ARG A 5 69.84 -44.39 -2.87
CA ARG A 5 68.68 -44.37 -2.03
C ARG A 5 67.50 -43.83 -2.83
N THR A 6 66.47 -44.63 -2.96
CA THR A 6 65.14 -44.24 -3.49
C THR A 6 64.34 -43.58 -2.41
N ILE A 7 63.77 -42.35 -2.68
CA ILE A 7 62.83 -41.60 -1.83
C ILE A 7 61.46 -41.91 -2.39
N PRO A 8 60.49 -42.31 -1.57
CA PRO A 8 59.11 -42.46 -2.03
C PRO A 8 58.43 -41.10 -2.08
N LEU A 9 57.79 -40.83 -3.22
CA LEU A 9 56.94 -39.64 -3.47
C LEU A 9 55.59 -39.87 -2.81
N LEU A 10 55.29 -39.09 -1.73
CA LEU A 10 53.95 -39.03 -1.12
C LEU A 10 53.08 -38.09 -1.97
N ILE A 11 52.11 -38.66 -2.68
CA ILE A 11 51.06 -37.92 -3.35
C ILE A 11 50.00 -37.56 -2.31
N GLY A 12 50.03 -36.33 -1.86
CA GLY A 12 48.95 -35.75 -1.00
C GLY A 12 47.75 -35.37 -1.84
N THR A 13 46.67 -36.13 -1.74
CA THR A 13 45.40 -35.83 -2.36
C THR A 13 44.71 -34.72 -1.55
N CYS A 14 44.76 -33.47 -2.03
CA CYS A 14 43.95 -32.38 -1.48
C CYS A 14 42.49 -32.59 -1.89
N LEU A 15 41.67 -33.03 -0.95
CA LEU A 15 40.22 -33.07 -1.08
C LEU A 15 39.68 -31.63 -0.87
N LEU A 16 39.43 -30.92 -1.97
CA LEU A 16 38.70 -29.65 -1.96
C LEU A 16 37.23 -29.92 -1.61
N LEU A 17 36.84 -29.73 -0.35
CA LEU A 17 35.45 -29.63 0.06
C LEU A 17 34.87 -28.32 -0.49
N LEU A 18 34.15 -28.41 -1.60
CA LEU A 18 33.25 -27.37 -2.06
C LEU A 18 32.07 -27.27 -1.04
N LEU A 19 32.19 -26.37 -0.08
CA LEU A 19 31.06 -25.87 0.68
C LEU A 19 30.18 -25.05 -0.26
N ALA A 20 29.19 -25.70 -0.87
CA ALA A 20 28.09 -25.00 -1.49
C ALA A 20 27.38 -24.19 -0.38
N ALA A 21 27.54 -22.88 -0.39
CA ALA A 21 26.76 -21.98 0.42
C ALA A 21 25.29 -22.12 -0.03
N VAL A 22 24.52 -22.93 0.70
CA VAL A 22 23.07 -22.94 0.59
C VAL A 22 22.64 -21.56 1.11
N ALA A 23 22.27 -20.67 0.18
CA ALA A 23 21.59 -19.44 0.55
C ALA A 23 20.40 -19.80 1.45
N PRO A 24 20.20 -19.15 2.60
CA PRO A 24 19.05 -19.43 3.43
C PRO A 24 17.81 -19.17 2.59
N ALA A 25 16.98 -20.20 2.41
CA ALA A 25 15.65 -20.03 1.85
C ALA A 25 14.99 -18.95 2.66
N SER A 26 14.57 -17.87 2.00
CA SER A 26 13.80 -16.79 2.63
C SER A 26 12.64 -17.46 3.36
N ALA A 27 12.65 -17.43 4.69
CA ALA A 27 11.60 -18.05 5.47
C ALA A 27 10.31 -17.33 5.07
N ALA A 28 9.37 -18.05 4.48
CA ALA A 28 8.06 -17.51 4.15
C ALA A 28 7.52 -16.85 5.41
N GLY A 29 7.23 -15.55 5.33
CA GLY A 29 6.64 -14.79 6.43
C GLY A 29 5.33 -15.44 6.92
N PRO A 30 4.80 -15.04 8.06
CA PRO A 30 3.56 -15.58 8.59
C PRO A 30 2.46 -15.43 7.53
N SER A 31 1.88 -16.54 7.09
CA SER A 31 0.72 -16.55 6.20
C SER A 31 -0.56 -16.42 7.03
N ASP A 32 -1.47 -15.61 6.54
CA ASP A 32 -2.85 -15.51 7.00
C ASP A 32 -3.64 -16.80 6.75
N PRO A 33 -4.80 -17.01 7.43
CA PRO A 33 -5.78 -18.02 7.04
C PRO A 33 -6.17 -18.01 5.55
N ALA A 34 -6.10 -16.84 4.90
CA ALA A 34 -6.28 -16.70 3.46
C ALA A 34 -5.14 -17.27 2.60
N GLY A 35 -4.00 -17.69 3.20
CA GLY A 35 -2.83 -18.19 2.47
C GLY A 35 -2.00 -17.09 1.77
N ILE A 36 -2.23 -15.81 2.10
CA ILE A 36 -1.51 -14.65 1.58
C ILE A 36 -0.46 -14.23 2.60
N PRO A 37 0.81 -14.00 2.22
CA PRO A 37 1.81 -13.45 3.11
C PRO A 37 1.38 -12.08 3.64
N ARG A 38 1.79 -11.78 4.88
CA ARG A 38 1.60 -10.45 5.46
C ARG A 38 2.87 -9.63 5.35
N LEU A 39 2.72 -8.32 5.23
CA LEU A 39 3.82 -7.37 5.39
C LEU A 39 4.52 -7.59 6.73
N THR A 40 5.83 -7.40 6.73
CA THR A 40 6.64 -7.45 7.95
C THR A 40 7.55 -6.24 8.03
N ASP A 41 7.85 -5.81 9.27
CA ASP A 41 8.93 -4.86 9.52
C ASP A 41 10.31 -5.56 9.54
N ASP A 42 11.37 -4.77 9.70
CA ASP A 42 12.75 -5.26 9.75
C ASP A 42 13.03 -6.21 10.93
N ARG A 43 12.16 -6.21 11.94
CA ARG A 43 12.21 -7.15 13.07
C ARG A 43 11.43 -8.43 12.76
N GLY A 44 10.80 -8.51 11.59
CA GLY A 44 9.94 -9.61 11.17
C GLY A 44 8.61 -9.66 11.95
N ARG A 45 8.14 -8.56 12.55
CA ARG A 45 6.78 -8.47 13.09
C ARG A 45 5.80 -8.33 11.95
N THR A 46 4.65 -8.98 12.07
CA THR A 46 3.56 -8.81 11.10
C THR A 46 2.96 -7.42 11.24
N LEU A 47 2.91 -6.67 10.13
CA LEU A 47 2.34 -5.32 10.09
C LEU A 47 0.89 -5.34 9.64
N THR A 48 0.09 -4.43 10.21
CA THR A 48 -1.20 -4.01 9.68
C THR A 48 -1.21 -2.50 9.50
N LEU A 49 -1.48 -2.08 8.27
CA LEU A 49 -1.51 -0.67 7.87
C LEU A 49 -2.96 -0.20 7.78
N ARG A 50 -3.31 0.86 8.49
CA ARG A 50 -4.61 1.52 8.38
C ARG A 50 -4.40 3.01 8.25
N GLY A 51 -4.90 3.58 7.17
CA GLY A 51 -4.68 4.98 6.91
C GLY A 51 -5.46 5.52 5.72
N TRP A 52 -4.93 6.58 5.15
CA TRP A 52 -5.61 7.37 4.15
C TRP A 52 -4.64 7.86 3.08
N ASN A 53 -5.16 8.08 1.89
CA ASN A 53 -4.47 8.85 0.89
C ASN A 53 -4.36 10.31 1.36
N VAL A 54 -3.22 10.94 1.07
CA VAL A 54 -2.93 12.35 1.34
C VAL A 54 -2.46 12.98 0.05
N GLU A 55 -3.16 14.03 -0.41
CA GLU A 55 -2.96 14.56 -1.75
C GLU A 55 -3.09 16.09 -1.82
N ASP A 56 -2.54 16.65 -2.90
CA ASP A 56 -2.78 18.00 -3.34
C ASP A 56 -2.85 18.04 -4.88
N LYS A 57 -3.97 17.58 -5.43
CA LYS A 57 -4.20 17.58 -6.88
C LYS A 57 -4.40 18.99 -7.47
N THR A 58 -4.68 19.97 -6.60
CA THR A 58 -5.04 21.35 -7.01
C THR A 58 -3.82 22.23 -7.27
N ASN A 59 -2.82 22.20 -6.39
CA ASN A 59 -1.68 23.08 -6.45
C ASN A 59 -0.54 22.49 -7.30
N ARG A 60 0.11 23.34 -8.12
CA ARG A 60 1.18 22.94 -9.05
C ARG A 60 2.40 23.86 -8.89
N GLY A 61 3.57 23.40 -9.36
CA GLY A 61 4.81 24.17 -9.39
C GLY A 61 5.23 24.66 -8.00
N ASP A 62 5.43 25.96 -7.82
CA ASP A 62 5.86 26.52 -6.53
C ASP A 62 4.85 26.26 -5.39
N ARG A 63 3.57 26.06 -5.71
CA ARG A 63 2.54 25.76 -4.74
C ARG A 63 2.25 24.27 -4.59
N ALA A 64 2.85 23.40 -5.39
CA ALA A 64 2.65 21.95 -5.30
C ALA A 64 2.82 21.47 -3.85
N LEU A 65 1.95 20.56 -3.41
CA LEU A 65 1.88 19.97 -2.07
C LEU A 65 1.60 21.00 -0.93
N SER A 66 1.24 22.26 -1.22
CA SER A 66 1.04 23.30 -0.19
C SER A 66 -0.26 23.12 0.61
N ALA A 67 -1.23 22.35 0.11
CA ALA A 67 -2.45 22.00 0.85
C ALA A 67 -2.19 20.96 1.94
N ILE A 68 -1.12 20.18 1.82
CA ILE A 68 -0.73 19.19 2.82
C ILE A 68 0.01 19.88 3.96
N THR A 69 -0.42 19.64 5.18
CA THR A 69 0.15 20.25 6.39
C THR A 69 0.38 19.21 7.47
N GLU A 70 1.18 19.54 8.49
CA GLU A 70 1.40 18.71 9.67
C GLU A 70 0.08 18.26 10.33
N LYS A 71 -0.96 19.10 10.24
CA LYS A 71 -2.30 18.81 10.80
C LYS A 71 -2.87 17.49 10.28
N HIS A 72 -2.62 17.13 9.01
CA HIS A 72 -3.11 15.86 8.43
C HIS A 72 -2.58 14.67 9.21
N PHE A 73 -1.28 14.61 9.45
CA PHE A 73 -0.62 13.50 10.14
C PHE A 73 -0.96 13.46 11.62
N ARG A 74 -0.97 14.61 12.29
CA ARG A 74 -1.39 14.72 13.69
C ARG A 74 -2.82 14.22 13.88
N ASP A 75 -3.76 14.65 13.05
CA ASP A 75 -5.16 14.31 13.18
C ASP A 75 -5.43 12.85 12.79
N MET A 76 -4.76 12.29 11.76
CA MET A 76 -4.79 10.87 11.46
C MET A 76 -4.28 10.04 12.65
N ARG A 77 -3.14 10.42 13.23
CA ARG A 77 -2.59 9.71 14.41
C ARG A 77 -3.52 9.80 15.62
N ALA A 78 -4.14 10.95 15.83
CA ALA A 78 -5.12 11.15 16.90
C ALA A 78 -6.38 10.27 16.74
N GLN A 79 -6.63 9.73 15.54
CA GLN A 79 -7.69 8.73 15.29
C GLN A 79 -7.17 7.28 15.28
N GLY A 80 -5.88 7.07 15.57
CA GLY A 80 -5.27 5.74 15.66
C GLY A 80 -4.71 5.20 14.35
N PHE A 81 -4.68 5.95 13.26
CA PHE A 81 -4.08 5.53 12.00
C PHE A 81 -2.56 5.54 12.05
N ASN A 82 -1.93 4.67 11.26
CA ASN A 82 -0.47 4.48 11.20
C ASN A 82 0.10 4.50 9.77
N PHE A 83 -0.72 4.85 8.78
CA PHE A 83 -0.36 4.74 7.38
C PHE A 83 -0.88 5.92 6.56
N ALA A 84 -0.09 6.38 5.59
CA ALA A 84 -0.50 7.35 4.58
C ALA A 84 0.03 6.93 3.20
N ARG A 85 -0.81 6.99 2.17
CA ARG A 85 -0.36 6.95 0.78
C ARG A 85 -0.27 8.39 0.30
N LEU A 86 0.96 8.86 0.02
CA LEU A 86 1.25 10.23 -0.37
C LEU A 86 1.33 10.32 -1.89
N LEU A 87 0.40 11.05 -2.48
CA LEU A 87 0.36 11.27 -3.91
C LEU A 87 1.41 12.30 -4.32
N VAL A 88 2.38 11.88 -5.13
CA VAL A 88 3.38 12.75 -5.74
C VAL A 88 3.26 12.69 -7.26
N PHE A 89 3.59 13.78 -7.95
CA PHE A 89 3.36 13.93 -9.37
C PHE A 89 4.68 14.11 -10.12
N TRP A 90 4.88 13.29 -11.15
CA TRP A 90 6.09 13.36 -11.97
C TRP A 90 6.20 14.70 -12.72
N ASP A 91 5.07 15.30 -13.12
CA ASP A 91 5.03 16.62 -13.76
C ASP A 91 5.59 17.76 -12.89
N ASP A 92 5.41 17.70 -11.56
CA ASP A 92 6.02 18.66 -10.62
C ASP A 92 7.47 18.29 -10.26
N LEU A 93 7.79 17.00 -10.24
CA LEU A 93 9.13 16.52 -9.92
C LEU A 93 10.12 16.78 -11.05
N GLU A 94 9.72 16.57 -12.31
CA GLU A 94 10.55 16.72 -13.51
C GLU A 94 9.80 17.56 -14.58
N PRO A 95 9.58 18.86 -14.33
CA PRO A 95 8.81 19.72 -15.22
C PRO A 95 9.48 19.90 -16.60
N ARG A 96 10.77 19.66 -16.68
CA ARG A 96 11.55 19.59 -17.92
C ARG A 96 12.42 18.35 -17.88
N ARG A 97 12.49 17.65 -19.00
CA ARG A 97 13.23 16.40 -19.11
C ARG A 97 14.67 16.51 -18.58
N GLY A 98 15.02 15.69 -17.62
CA GLY A 98 16.34 15.65 -16.97
C GLY A 98 16.55 16.75 -15.92
N GLN A 99 15.54 17.57 -15.60
CA GLN A 99 15.64 18.64 -14.60
C GLN A 99 14.69 18.36 -13.43
N TYR A 100 15.22 17.73 -12.40
CA TYR A 100 14.47 17.40 -11.19
C TYR A 100 14.39 18.60 -10.24
N SER A 101 13.19 18.87 -9.72
CA SER A 101 12.91 19.98 -8.81
C SER A 101 13.40 19.65 -7.39
N ALA A 102 14.54 20.22 -6.99
CA ALA A 102 15.01 20.12 -5.61
C ALA A 102 13.99 20.70 -4.61
N ALA A 103 13.28 21.77 -5.01
CA ALA A 103 12.24 22.37 -4.17
C ALA A 103 11.06 21.41 -3.93
N TYR A 104 10.65 20.65 -4.94
CA TYR A 104 9.60 19.65 -4.80
C TYR A 104 10.05 18.49 -3.91
N LEU A 105 11.27 17.98 -4.09
CA LEU A 105 11.85 16.94 -3.22
C LEU A 105 11.94 17.41 -1.75
N CYS A 106 12.33 18.65 -1.48
CA CYS A 106 12.33 19.21 -0.10
C CYS A 106 10.91 19.32 0.50
N LYS A 107 9.87 19.52 -0.33
CA LYS A 107 8.49 19.49 0.17
C LYS A 107 8.04 18.09 0.55
N ILE A 108 8.38 17.08 -0.26
CA ILE A 108 8.13 15.68 0.08
C ILE A 108 8.84 15.33 1.38
N GLU A 109 10.13 15.67 1.52
CA GLU A 109 10.90 15.42 2.74
C GLU A 109 10.23 16.02 3.98
N ARG A 110 9.79 17.26 3.92
CA ARG A 110 9.04 17.91 5.02
C ARG A 110 7.76 17.16 5.38
N ILE A 111 7.04 16.63 4.40
CA ILE A 111 5.83 15.83 4.64
C ILE A 111 6.20 14.51 5.33
N LEU A 112 7.30 13.89 4.92
CA LEU A 112 7.83 12.68 5.56
C LEU A 112 8.28 12.95 7.01
N ASP A 113 8.91 14.10 7.29
CA ASP A 113 9.28 14.54 8.65
C ASP A 113 8.04 14.64 9.57
N TRP A 114 6.93 15.18 9.05
CA TRP A 114 5.67 15.22 9.79
C TRP A 114 5.13 13.80 10.03
N ALA A 115 5.18 12.93 9.03
CA ALA A 115 4.74 11.55 9.18
C ALA A 115 5.57 10.79 10.23
N GLU A 116 6.90 10.96 10.22
CA GLU A 116 7.80 10.42 11.26
C GLU A 116 7.45 10.91 12.66
N THR A 117 7.23 12.23 12.82
CA THR A 117 6.86 12.85 14.09
C THR A 117 5.62 12.20 14.71
N TYR A 118 4.69 11.73 13.88
CA TYR A 118 3.43 11.10 14.32
C TYR A 118 3.40 9.58 14.15
N ASP A 119 4.55 8.90 13.97
CA ASP A 119 4.63 7.44 13.79
C ASP A 119 3.71 6.94 12.66
N ILE A 120 3.66 7.62 11.53
CA ILE A 120 2.90 7.24 10.34
C ILE A 120 3.86 6.76 9.26
N GLN A 121 3.67 5.54 8.78
CA GLN A 121 4.40 5.00 7.64
C GLN A 121 3.84 5.57 6.33
N VAL A 122 4.71 5.93 5.40
CA VAL A 122 4.31 6.56 4.13
C VAL A 122 4.65 5.67 2.95
N LEU A 123 3.68 5.44 2.10
CA LEU A 123 3.84 4.93 0.75
C LEU A 123 3.91 6.12 -0.21
N ILE A 124 5.03 6.31 -0.88
CA ILE A 124 5.19 7.35 -1.90
C ILE A 124 4.61 6.82 -3.21
N ASP A 125 3.54 7.44 -3.69
CA ASP A 125 2.84 7.05 -4.91
C ASP A 125 3.17 7.98 -6.08
N SER A 126 3.62 7.40 -7.20
CA SER A 126 3.72 8.14 -8.47
C SER A 126 2.34 8.24 -9.10
N HIS A 127 1.62 9.29 -8.68
CA HIS A 127 0.22 9.45 -9.05
C HIS A 127 0.04 10.03 -10.45
N GLN A 128 -0.96 9.50 -11.13
CA GLN A 128 -1.49 10.02 -12.38
C GLN A 128 -3.01 9.82 -12.41
N ASP A 129 -3.70 10.78 -13.00
CA ASP A 129 -5.08 10.63 -13.48
C ASP A 129 -5.06 10.92 -14.98
N VAL A 130 -5.68 10.06 -15.77
CA VAL A 130 -5.80 10.20 -17.25
C VAL A 130 -4.45 10.58 -17.89
N PHE A 131 -3.36 9.91 -17.48
CA PHE A 131 -1.98 10.17 -17.88
C PHE A 131 -1.38 11.46 -17.31
N GLY A 132 -2.01 12.64 -17.48
CA GLY A 132 -1.44 13.86 -16.91
C GLY A 132 -1.84 15.18 -17.58
N PRO A 133 -0.97 16.23 -17.47
CA PRO A 133 -1.31 17.60 -17.82
C PRO A 133 -1.71 17.83 -19.28
N ALA A 134 -1.20 17.04 -20.21
CA ALA A 134 -1.58 17.14 -21.62
C ALA A 134 -3.08 16.88 -21.87
N PHE A 135 -3.75 16.22 -20.91
CA PHE A 135 -5.18 15.89 -20.94
C PHE A 135 -5.96 16.62 -19.84
N GLY A 136 -5.36 17.64 -19.20
CA GLY A 136 -6.02 18.47 -18.18
C GLY A 136 -5.89 17.94 -16.75
N HIS A 137 -5.27 16.79 -16.52
CA HIS A 137 -5.11 16.11 -15.23
C HIS A 137 -3.71 16.31 -14.62
N ARG A 138 -3.29 15.39 -13.76
CA ARG A 138 -1.98 15.38 -13.09
C ARG A 138 -1.25 14.08 -13.36
N GLY A 139 0.06 14.09 -13.32
CA GLY A 139 0.85 12.87 -13.36
C GLY A 139 2.06 12.89 -14.26
N ILE A 140 2.00 12.24 -15.43
CA ILE A 140 3.13 12.11 -16.34
C ILE A 140 3.32 13.43 -17.10
N PRO A 141 4.55 14.01 -17.14
CA PRO A 141 4.76 15.34 -17.68
C PRO A 141 4.47 15.45 -19.18
N GLU A 142 4.09 16.65 -19.65
CA GLU A 142 3.78 16.92 -21.05
C GLU A 142 4.91 16.51 -22.02
N TRP A 143 6.18 16.73 -21.62
CA TRP A 143 7.33 16.33 -22.45
C TRP A 143 7.44 14.81 -22.67
N ALA A 144 6.76 13.99 -21.83
CA ALA A 144 6.69 12.54 -21.95
C ALA A 144 5.41 12.05 -22.64
N THR A 145 4.50 12.96 -23.00
CA THR A 145 3.21 12.62 -23.63
C THR A 145 3.37 12.57 -25.16
N ARG A 146 3.04 11.41 -25.74
CA ARG A 146 3.07 11.16 -27.20
C ARG A 146 1.76 10.57 -27.63
N THR A 147 1.06 11.26 -28.54
CA THR A 147 -0.30 10.90 -28.96
C THR A 147 -0.40 10.47 -30.43
N ASP A 148 0.70 10.60 -31.21
CA ASP A 148 0.72 10.39 -32.66
C ASP A 148 -0.34 11.25 -33.42
N GLY A 149 -0.74 12.38 -32.83
CA GLY A 149 -1.78 13.25 -33.39
C GLY A 149 -3.20 12.70 -33.27
N LEU A 150 -3.41 11.65 -32.45
CA LEU A 150 -4.75 11.11 -32.19
C LEU A 150 -5.61 12.11 -31.41
N PRO A 151 -6.94 12.09 -31.59
CA PRO A 151 -7.83 13.03 -30.93
C PRO A 151 -8.00 12.73 -29.44
N PHE A 152 -8.28 13.78 -28.67
CA PHE A 152 -8.73 13.73 -27.28
C PHE A 152 -9.97 14.60 -27.13
N THR A 153 -11.01 14.07 -26.52
CA THR A 153 -12.23 14.80 -26.16
C THR A 153 -12.40 14.77 -24.65
N PRO A 154 -12.40 15.92 -23.96
CA PRO A 154 -12.66 15.97 -22.52
C PRO A 154 -14.10 15.53 -22.19
N HIS A 155 -14.26 14.80 -21.09
CA HIS A 155 -15.54 14.35 -20.54
C HIS A 155 -15.73 14.86 -19.10
N PRO A 156 -16.08 16.15 -18.89
CA PRO A 156 -16.08 16.79 -17.57
C PRO A 156 -16.98 16.10 -16.53
N ASP A 157 -18.05 15.45 -16.98
CA ASP A 157 -19.03 14.77 -16.12
C ASP A 157 -18.69 13.27 -15.91
N ASP A 158 -17.70 12.75 -16.64
CA ASP A 158 -17.26 11.34 -16.59
C ASP A 158 -15.76 11.23 -16.91
N TRP A 159 -14.95 11.80 -16.02
CA TRP A 159 -13.49 11.87 -16.19
C TRP A 159 -12.83 10.49 -16.39
N PHE A 160 -13.41 9.41 -15.81
CA PHE A 160 -12.84 8.09 -15.95
C PHE A 160 -12.95 7.56 -17.37
N SER A 161 -13.99 7.95 -18.12
CA SER A 161 -14.14 7.57 -19.54
C SER A 161 -13.03 8.15 -20.43
N GLU A 162 -12.35 9.22 -19.99
CA GLU A 162 -11.22 9.82 -20.71
C GLU A 162 -10.02 8.85 -20.85
N TYR A 163 -9.88 7.85 -19.97
CA TYR A 163 -8.90 6.77 -20.17
C TYR A 163 -9.09 5.97 -21.45
N PHE A 164 -10.29 6.00 -22.03
CA PHE A 164 -10.62 5.31 -23.28
C PHE A 164 -10.45 6.19 -24.52
N GLU A 165 -10.07 7.45 -24.36
CA GLU A 165 -9.77 8.35 -25.47
C GLU A 165 -8.51 7.88 -26.23
N PRO A 166 -8.51 7.90 -27.59
CA PRO A 166 -7.42 7.37 -28.39
C PRO A 166 -6.05 7.97 -28.07
N ALA A 167 -6.00 9.27 -27.81
CA ALA A 167 -4.76 9.97 -27.49
C ALA A 167 -4.18 9.53 -26.13
N VAL A 168 -5.05 9.30 -25.13
CA VAL A 168 -4.65 8.83 -23.78
C VAL A 168 -4.10 7.41 -23.86
N GLN A 169 -4.83 6.53 -24.52
CA GLN A 169 -4.39 5.14 -24.70
C GLN A 169 -3.05 5.04 -25.43
N ARG A 170 -2.86 5.87 -26.46
CA ARG A 170 -1.60 5.94 -27.21
C ARG A 170 -0.46 6.47 -26.35
N ALA A 171 -0.71 7.44 -25.47
CA ALA A 171 0.30 7.97 -24.56
C ALA A 171 0.80 6.88 -23.58
N PHE A 172 -0.10 6.05 -23.04
CA PHE A 172 0.29 4.89 -22.24
C PHE A 172 1.12 3.88 -23.03
N THR A 173 0.75 3.59 -24.28
CA THR A 173 1.53 2.67 -25.14
C THR A 173 2.95 3.19 -25.31
N HIS A 174 3.14 4.48 -25.61
CA HIS A 174 4.47 5.09 -25.71
C HIS A 174 5.26 5.03 -24.39
N LEU A 175 4.59 5.28 -23.24
CA LEU A 175 5.25 5.19 -21.93
C LEU A 175 5.82 3.79 -21.66
N TYR A 176 5.10 2.75 -22.08
CA TYR A 176 5.51 1.37 -21.86
C TYR A 176 6.54 0.88 -22.88
N GLU A 177 6.52 1.37 -24.11
CA GLU A 177 7.25 0.81 -25.24
C GLU A 177 8.46 1.65 -25.69
N ASP A 178 8.39 2.98 -25.59
CA ASP A 178 9.47 3.85 -26.03
C ASP A 178 10.65 3.82 -25.08
N GLU A 179 11.79 3.45 -25.60
CA GLU A 179 13.02 3.20 -24.83
C GLU A 179 13.48 4.41 -24.01
N ASP A 180 13.34 5.61 -24.56
CA ASP A 180 13.73 6.85 -23.89
C ASP A 180 12.77 7.26 -22.77
N LEU A 181 11.46 6.99 -22.89
CA LEU A 181 10.46 7.19 -21.84
C LEU A 181 10.63 6.15 -20.74
N ARG A 182 10.84 4.89 -21.10
CA ARG A 182 11.16 3.81 -20.16
C ARG A 182 12.38 4.14 -19.30
N ARG A 183 13.45 4.69 -19.92
CA ARG A 183 14.63 5.14 -19.18
C ARG A 183 14.36 6.38 -18.32
N ALA A 184 13.52 7.29 -18.79
CA ALA A 184 13.15 8.47 -18.02
C ALA A 184 12.36 8.10 -16.75
N GLN A 185 11.34 7.24 -16.87
CA GLN A 185 10.57 6.74 -15.73
C GLN A 185 11.45 5.99 -14.72
N ALA A 186 12.37 5.15 -15.20
CA ALA A 186 13.32 4.46 -14.33
C ALA A 186 14.26 5.44 -13.58
N ARG A 187 14.74 6.49 -14.25
CA ARG A 187 15.54 7.54 -13.59
C ARG A 187 14.74 8.33 -12.56
N MET A 188 13.49 8.65 -12.84
CA MET A 188 12.59 9.32 -11.88
C MET A 188 12.51 8.53 -10.58
N TRP A 189 12.25 7.23 -10.66
CA TRP A 189 12.19 6.37 -9.48
C TRP A 189 13.52 6.24 -8.75
N ARG A 190 14.63 6.16 -9.49
CA ARG A 190 15.94 6.16 -8.86
C ARG A 190 16.20 7.46 -8.07
N VAL A 191 15.81 8.62 -8.59
CA VAL A 191 15.97 9.91 -7.89
C VAL A 191 15.15 9.97 -6.60
N ILE A 192 13.91 9.47 -6.63
CA ILE A 192 13.06 9.40 -5.43
C ILE A 192 13.67 8.43 -4.41
N ALA A 193 14.04 7.23 -4.84
CA ALA A 193 14.61 6.20 -3.97
C ALA A 193 15.93 6.66 -3.33
N ASP A 194 16.88 7.18 -4.11
CA ASP A 194 18.17 7.72 -3.63
C ASP A 194 17.99 8.84 -2.60
N ARG A 195 16.94 9.66 -2.76
CA ARG A 195 16.66 10.76 -1.82
C ARG A 195 16.08 10.30 -0.49
N PHE A 196 15.25 9.26 -0.51
CA PHE A 196 14.41 8.90 0.64
C PHE A 196 14.65 7.50 1.21
N GLU A 197 15.64 6.73 0.70
CA GLU A 197 15.94 5.35 1.13
C GLU A 197 16.12 5.18 2.65
N HIS A 198 16.69 6.21 3.29
CA HIS A 198 16.99 6.17 4.73
C HIS A 198 15.96 6.92 5.59
N HIS A 199 14.90 7.47 4.99
CA HIS A 199 13.90 8.19 5.78
C HIS A 199 12.99 7.22 6.53
N PRO A 200 12.93 7.28 7.89
CA PRO A 200 12.28 6.24 8.70
C PRO A 200 10.76 6.15 8.50
N ALA A 201 10.12 7.21 7.99
CA ALA A 201 8.71 7.17 7.66
C ALA A 201 8.41 6.44 6.34
N VAL A 202 9.40 6.24 5.45
CA VAL A 202 9.14 5.62 4.13
C VAL A 202 8.99 4.12 4.29
N LEU A 203 7.81 3.61 3.94
CA LEU A 203 7.50 2.19 3.86
C LEU A 203 7.89 1.62 2.50
N GLY A 204 7.66 2.39 1.44
CA GLY A 204 7.86 1.92 0.08
C GLY A 204 7.40 2.89 -1.00
N TYR A 205 7.40 2.39 -2.22
CA TYR A 205 7.15 3.12 -3.45
C TYR A 205 6.06 2.46 -4.27
N ASP A 206 4.99 3.19 -4.56
CA ASP A 206 3.91 2.77 -5.44
C ASP A 206 4.23 3.25 -6.86
N LEU A 207 4.54 2.30 -7.72
CA LEU A 207 5.29 2.60 -8.95
C LEU A 207 4.50 3.39 -9.99
N ILE A 208 3.19 3.29 -9.99
CA ILE A 208 2.28 4.12 -10.79
C ILE A 208 0.83 3.87 -10.38
N ASN A 209 0.07 4.93 -10.15
CA ASN A 209 -1.36 4.89 -9.90
C ASN A 209 -2.14 4.45 -11.14
N GLU A 210 -3.05 3.50 -11.00
CA GLU A 210 -4.10 3.11 -11.96
C GLU A 210 -3.66 3.09 -13.44
N PRO A 211 -2.62 2.34 -13.79
CA PRO A 211 -2.13 2.33 -15.15
C PRO A 211 -3.14 1.69 -16.11
N MET A 212 -3.39 2.35 -17.23
CA MET A 212 -4.24 1.85 -18.32
C MET A 212 -3.42 1.59 -19.59
N GLY A 213 -4.07 1.34 -20.70
CA GLY A 213 -3.43 1.14 -21.99
C GLY A 213 -4.45 1.01 -23.14
N GLU A 214 -3.93 0.72 -24.32
CA GLU A 214 -4.72 0.71 -25.55
C GLU A 214 -5.63 -0.52 -25.68
N LEU A 215 -6.91 -0.31 -25.96
CA LEU A 215 -7.86 -1.36 -26.36
C LEU A 215 -7.69 -1.63 -27.86
N ARG A 216 -7.46 -2.88 -28.24
CA ARG A 216 -7.33 -3.29 -29.64
C ARG A 216 -8.68 -3.61 -30.27
N ALA A 217 -8.79 -3.40 -31.56
CA ALA A 217 -10.02 -3.71 -32.29
C ALA A 217 -10.47 -5.17 -32.08
N GLY A 218 -11.72 -5.35 -31.64
CA GLY A 218 -12.31 -6.67 -31.37
C GLY A 218 -11.92 -7.28 -30.00
N GLU A 219 -11.19 -6.57 -29.17
CA GLU A 219 -10.83 -6.97 -27.81
C GLU A 219 -11.86 -6.42 -26.81
N ASP A 220 -12.36 -7.24 -25.91
CA ASP A 220 -13.16 -6.77 -24.79
C ASP A 220 -12.27 -6.19 -23.68
N LEU A 221 -12.84 -5.40 -22.78
CA LEU A 221 -12.11 -4.72 -21.73
C LEU A 221 -11.35 -5.69 -20.80
N PRO A 222 -11.92 -6.82 -20.35
CA PRO A 222 -11.18 -7.81 -19.56
C PRO A 222 -9.99 -8.44 -20.31
N ALA A 223 -10.10 -8.69 -21.60
CA ALA A 223 -9.00 -9.23 -22.39
C ALA A 223 -7.90 -8.19 -22.58
N ALA A 224 -8.27 -6.93 -22.85
CA ALA A 224 -7.34 -5.81 -22.95
C ALA A 224 -6.58 -5.61 -21.63
N ALA A 225 -7.28 -5.55 -20.49
CA ALA A 225 -6.67 -5.41 -19.17
C ALA A 225 -5.62 -6.51 -18.93
N ARG A 226 -5.99 -7.79 -19.11
CA ARG A 226 -5.04 -8.92 -18.95
C ARG A 226 -3.82 -8.82 -19.87
N ARG A 227 -4.01 -8.37 -21.11
CA ARG A 227 -2.90 -8.20 -22.08
C ARG A 227 -1.96 -7.06 -21.66
N ILE A 228 -2.52 -5.90 -21.30
CA ILE A 228 -1.79 -4.74 -20.83
C ILE A 228 -0.96 -5.14 -19.60
N GLU A 229 -1.59 -5.72 -18.60
CA GLU A 229 -0.95 -6.14 -17.36
C GLU A 229 0.18 -7.17 -17.61
N ARG A 230 -0.07 -8.15 -18.47
CA ARG A 230 0.91 -9.22 -18.76
C ARG A 230 2.11 -8.73 -19.55
N TYR A 231 1.87 -7.95 -20.59
CA TYR A 231 2.90 -7.66 -21.61
C TYR A 231 3.46 -6.23 -21.55
N GLN A 232 2.78 -5.32 -20.86
CA GLN A 232 3.23 -3.93 -20.71
C GLN A 232 3.57 -3.61 -19.24
N LEU A 233 2.64 -3.82 -18.30
CA LEU A 233 2.87 -3.46 -16.89
C LEU A 233 3.89 -4.39 -16.22
N THR A 234 3.81 -5.71 -16.42
CA THR A 234 4.77 -6.63 -15.80
C THR A 234 6.24 -6.33 -16.16
N PRO A 235 6.62 -6.12 -17.45
CA PRO A 235 7.96 -5.68 -17.81
C PRO A 235 8.32 -4.30 -17.27
N MET A 236 7.36 -3.37 -17.24
CA MET A 236 7.56 -2.04 -16.66
C MET A 236 7.89 -2.14 -15.17
N TYR A 237 7.09 -2.85 -14.38
CA TYR A 237 7.32 -3.02 -12.94
C TYR A 237 8.64 -3.68 -12.62
N ASN A 238 9.04 -4.71 -13.36
CA ASN A 238 10.36 -5.32 -13.16
C ASN A 238 11.48 -4.30 -13.39
N ARG A 239 11.40 -3.50 -14.45
CA ARG A 239 12.39 -2.44 -14.75
C ARG A 239 12.41 -1.34 -13.68
N LEU A 240 11.23 -0.91 -13.20
CA LEU A 240 11.14 0.13 -12.17
C LEU A 240 11.60 -0.37 -10.81
N ALA A 241 11.30 -1.62 -10.46
CA ALA A 241 11.83 -2.27 -9.28
C ALA A 241 13.38 -2.33 -9.32
N ASP A 242 13.97 -2.73 -10.46
CA ASP A 242 15.42 -2.70 -10.63
C ASP A 242 16.00 -1.28 -10.46
N ALA A 243 15.29 -0.26 -10.94
CA ALA A 243 15.71 1.14 -10.79
C ALA A 243 15.65 1.60 -9.31
N VAL A 244 14.59 1.27 -8.59
CA VAL A 244 14.49 1.50 -7.14
C VAL A 244 15.62 0.77 -6.42
N ARG A 245 15.85 -0.52 -6.70
CA ARG A 245 16.91 -1.32 -6.04
C ARG A 245 18.32 -0.85 -6.33
N SER A 246 18.52 -0.09 -7.40
CA SER A 246 19.83 0.54 -7.65
C SER A 246 20.20 1.63 -6.65
N ALA A 247 19.24 2.10 -5.84
CA ALA A 247 19.40 3.13 -4.82
C ALA A 247 18.92 2.65 -3.43
N ASP A 248 17.84 1.89 -3.35
CA ASP A 248 17.19 1.48 -2.10
C ASP A 248 16.92 -0.03 -2.11
N ASP A 249 17.60 -0.79 -1.26
CA ASP A 249 17.42 -2.24 -1.08
C ASP A 249 16.47 -2.60 0.09
N GLY A 250 16.06 -1.62 0.90
CA GLY A 250 15.32 -1.78 2.15
C GLY A 250 13.80 -1.69 2.03
N ASN A 251 13.29 -0.73 1.29
CA ASN A 251 11.86 -0.41 1.26
C ASN A 251 11.05 -1.31 0.31
N TRP A 252 9.73 -1.36 0.51
CA TRP A 252 8.82 -2.18 -0.29
C TRP A 252 8.49 -1.52 -1.65
N VAL A 253 8.27 -2.34 -2.67
CA VAL A 253 7.80 -1.91 -3.99
C VAL A 253 6.35 -2.35 -4.16
N PHE A 254 5.47 -1.39 -4.43
CA PHE A 254 4.05 -1.62 -4.64
C PHE A 254 3.73 -1.60 -6.12
N VAL A 255 2.88 -2.53 -6.55
CA VAL A 255 2.48 -2.69 -7.95
C VAL A 255 0.97 -2.81 -8.06
N GLU A 256 0.39 -1.99 -8.89
CA GLU A 256 -1.04 -1.96 -9.14
C GLU A 256 -1.43 -2.78 -10.39
N PRO A 257 -2.60 -3.39 -10.42
CA PRO A 257 -3.23 -3.83 -11.66
C PRO A 257 -3.81 -2.60 -12.42
N THR A 258 -4.42 -2.84 -13.56
CA THR A 258 -5.33 -1.84 -14.13
C THR A 258 -6.54 -1.62 -13.21
N PRO A 259 -7.16 -0.42 -13.19
CA PRO A 259 -8.29 -0.13 -12.30
C PRO A 259 -9.52 -1.02 -12.56
N ILE A 260 -9.56 -1.73 -13.69
CA ILE A 260 -10.64 -2.68 -14.04
C ILE A 260 -10.78 -3.83 -13.02
N VAL A 261 -9.75 -4.10 -12.21
CA VAL A 261 -9.84 -5.07 -11.11
C VAL A 261 -10.94 -4.71 -10.11
N GLY A 262 -11.30 -3.44 -9.96
CA GLY A 262 -12.41 -2.96 -9.14
C GLY A 262 -13.76 -3.60 -9.49
N GLU A 263 -13.93 -4.05 -10.74
CA GLU A 263 -15.11 -4.77 -11.20
C GLU A 263 -15.10 -6.28 -10.84
N GLY A 264 -14.23 -6.73 -9.97
CA GLY A 264 -14.12 -8.13 -9.57
C GLY A 264 -13.44 -9.01 -10.62
N LEU A 265 -12.58 -8.44 -11.46
CA LEU A 265 -11.84 -9.17 -12.49
C LEU A 265 -10.42 -9.51 -11.99
N PRO A 266 -9.98 -10.77 -12.10
CA PRO A 266 -8.63 -11.14 -11.71
C PRO A 266 -7.59 -10.49 -12.62
N THR A 267 -6.47 -10.03 -12.00
CA THR A 267 -5.36 -9.42 -12.75
C THR A 267 -4.65 -10.42 -13.66
N GLY A 268 -4.12 -9.92 -14.78
CA GLY A 268 -3.22 -10.63 -15.68
C GLY A 268 -1.73 -10.41 -15.41
N LEU A 269 -1.37 -9.71 -14.32
CA LEU A 269 0.03 -9.45 -13.97
C LEU A 269 0.83 -10.74 -13.91
N GLY A 270 2.03 -10.70 -14.45
CA GLY A 270 3.02 -11.75 -14.30
C GLY A 270 3.87 -11.57 -13.05
N ARG A 271 4.87 -12.42 -12.90
CA ARG A 271 5.78 -12.34 -11.75
C ARG A 271 6.61 -11.07 -11.78
N ILE A 272 6.62 -10.37 -10.64
CA ILE A 272 7.57 -9.30 -10.34
C ILE A 272 8.74 -9.94 -9.58
N LYS A 273 9.96 -9.69 -10.03
CA LYS A 273 11.16 -10.44 -9.58
C LYS A 273 11.80 -9.88 -8.31
N ASP A 274 11.26 -8.79 -7.78
CA ASP A 274 11.76 -8.18 -6.56
C ASP A 274 11.34 -8.98 -5.32
N PRO A 275 12.20 -9.12 -4.30
CA PRO A 275 11.87 -9.87 -3.08
C PRO A 275 10.91 -9.15 -2.12
N LYS A 276 10.78 -7.82 -2.23
CA LYS A 276 9.92 -6.99 -1.39
C LYS A 276 8.80 -6.32 -2.21
N VAL A 277 7.95 -7.14 -2.84
CA VAL A 277 6.80 -6.67 -3.65
C VAL A 277 5.51 -6.78 -2.86
N VAL A 278 4.65 -5.79 -3.02
CA VAL A 278 3.28 -5.73 -2.51
C VAL A 278 2.34 -5.55 -3.69
N TYR A 279 1.25 -6.30 -3.72
CA TYR A 279 0.15 -6.08 -4.64
C TYR A 279 -0.80 -5.02 -4.08
N ALA A 280 -1.04 -3.94 -4.83
CA ALA A 280 -1.76 -2.76 -4.37
C ALA A 280 -3.01 -2.45 -5.22
N PRO A 281 -4.05 -3.32 -5.24
CA PRO A 281 -5.27 -3.05 -5.99
C PRO A 281 -6.09 -1.95 -5.34
N HIS A 282 -6.93 -1.26 -6.14
CA HIS A 282 -7.95 -0.33 -5.65
C HIS A 282 -9.32 -0.99 -5.53
N PHE A 283 -10.15 -0.48 -4.62
CA PHE A 283 -11.43 -1.08 -4.27
C PHE A 283 -12.57 -0.07 -4.48
N TYR A 284 -12.95 0.09 -5.74
CA TYR A 284 -14.09 0.93 -6.15
C TYR A 284 -15.08 0.13 -6.99
N ASN A 285 -16.36 0.43 -6.81
CA ASN A 285 -17.44 -0.12 -7.64
C ASN A 285 -17.98 0.99 -8.53
N THR A 286 -17.90 0.81 -9.85
CA THR A 286 -18.30 1.83 -10.83
C THR A 286 -19.74 2.31 -10.65
N ALA A 287 -20.68 1.43 -10.28
CA ALA A 287 -22.06 1.85 -10.05
C ALA A 287 -22.19 2.76 -8.82
N MET A 288 -21.44 2.47 -7.74
CA MET A 288 -21.41 3.32 -6.54
C MET A 288 -20.73 4.66 -6.81
N GLU A 289 -19.67 4.68 -7.60
CA GLU A 289 -19.01 5.92 -8.04
C GLU A 289 -19.92 6.76 -8.94
N ALA A 290 -20.77 6.12 -9.74
CA ALA A 290 -21.82 6.79 -10.50
C ALA A 290 -23.05 7.20 -9.66
N GLY A 291 -23.01 7.03 -8.33
CA GLY A 291 -24.04 7.52 -7.40
C GLY A 291 -25.06 6.48 -6.94
N ALA A 292 -24.94 5.21 -7.32
CA ALA A 292 -25.84 4.16 -6.82
C ALA A 292 -25.56 3.87 -5.33
N ASP A 293 -26.58 3.39 -4.63
CA ASP A 293 -26.42 2.86 -3.27
C ASP A 293 -25.79 1.46 -3.31
N TYR A 294 -25.15 1.06 -2.23
CA TYR A 294 -24.64 -0.30 -2.09
C TYR A 294 -25.76 -1.33 -2.11
N ASP A 295 -25.67 -2.29 -3.03
CA ASP A 295 -26.54 -3.47 -3.06
C ASP A 295 -25.84 -4.67 -2.44
N PRO A 296 -26.18 -5.04 -1.18
CA PRO A 296 -25.56 -6.19 -0.53
C PRO A 296 -25.93 -7.55 -1.15
N SER A 297 -26.95 -7.58 -2.04
CA SER A 297 -27.34 -8.83 -2.73
C SER A 297 -26.55 -9.06 -4.02
N ALA A 298 -25.84 -8.05 -4.52
CA ALA A 298 -25.07 -8.16 -5.76
C ALA A 298 -23.78 -9.01 -5.61
N GLY A 299 -23.31 -9.28 -4.38
CA GLY A 299 -22.11 -10.10 -4.13
C GLY A 299 -20.83 -9.48 -4.65
N TRP A 300 -20.81 -8.14 -4.79
CA TRP A 300 -19.64 -7.44 -5.34
C TRP A 300 -18.39 -7.57 -4.46
N ILE A 301 -18.54 -7.41 -3.12
CA ILE A 301 -17.38 -7.50 -2.19
C ILE A 301 -16.75 -8.89 -2.28
N GLU A 302 -17.57 -9.95 -2.32
CA GLU A 302 -17.09 -11.33 -2.44
C GLU A 302 -16.41 -11.60 -3.78
N SER A 303 -16.96 -11.07 -4.86
CA SER A 303 -16.38 -11.18 -6.21
C SER A 303 -15.04 -10.46 -6.29
N TYR A 304 -14.97 -9.24 -5.74
CA TYR A 304 -13.73 -8.49 -5.65
C TYR A 304 -12.67 -9.22 -4.81
N GLU A 305 -13.02 -9.70 -3.60
CA GLU A 305 -12.10 -10.46 -2.75
C GLU A 305 -11.56 -11.70 -3.47
N ALA A 306 -12.42 -12.44 -4.16
CA ALA A 306 -11.99 -13.61 -4.93
C ALA A 306 -10.98 -13.23 -6.04
N ALA A 307 -11.25 -12.15 -6.77
CA ALA A 307 -10.39 -11.66 -7.85
C ALA A 307 -9.02 -11.19 -7.35
N VAL A 308 -9.00 -10.31 -6.34
CA VAL A 308 -7.74 -9.68 -5.87
C VAL A 308 -6.88 -10.61 -5.03
N THR A 309 -7.42 -11.70 -4.50
CA THR A 309 -6.64 -12.66 -3.68
C THR A 309 -5.96 -13.75 -4.51
N ALA A 310 -6.36 -13.97 -5.76
CA ALA A 310 -5.81 -15.03 -6.62
C ALA A 310 -4.31 -14.82 -6.91
N TYR A 311 -3.96 -13.64 -7.43
CA TYR A 311 -2.58 -13.30 -7.81
C TYR A 311 -1.60 -13.31 -6.62
N PRO A 312 -1.86 -12.63 -5.48
CA PRO A 312 -0.94 -12.63 -4.35
C PRO A 312 -0.78 -14.01 -3.69
N LYS A 313 -1.79 -14.88 -3.73
CA LYS A 313 -1.65 -16.29 -3.32
C LYS A 313 -0.67 -17.05 -4.22
N GLU A 314 -0.83 -16.91 -5.54
CA GLU A 314 0.04 -17.56 -6.53
C GLU A 314 1.48 -17.03 -6.42
N GLN A 315 1.66 -15.71 -6.35
CA GLN A 315 2.98 -15.08 -6.33
C GLN A 315 3.62 -15.08 -4.93
N ARG A 316 2.88 -15.39 -3.88
CA ARG A 316 3.29 -15.37 -2.47
C ARG A 316 3.78 -13.99 -2.02
N ILE A 317 3.01 -12.95 -2.34
CA ILE A 317 3.29 -11.55 -1.98
C ILE A 317 2.15 -10.97 -1.13
N PRO A 318 2.44 -9.97 -0.28
CA PRO A 318 1.41 -9.28 0.50
C PRO A 318 0.45 -8.46 -0.37
N VAL A 319 -0.71 -8.12 0.22
CA VAL A 319 -1.68 -7.17 -0.35
C VAL A 319 -1.82 -5.98 0.58
N VAL A 320 -1.84 -4.78 0.01
CA VAL A 320 -2.33 -3.54 0.64
C VAL A 320 -3.26 -2.87 -0.36
N VAL A 321 -4.50 -2.59 0.01
CA VAL A 321 -5.44 -1.88 -0.87
C VAL A 321 -5.07 -0.40 -0.87
N GLY A 322 -4.60 0.11 -2.02
CA GLY A 322 -4.03 1.45 -2.18
C GLY A 322 -5.07 2.56 -2.06
N GLU A 323 -6.26 2.31 -2.57
CA GLU A 323 -7.40 3.23 -2.49
C GLU A 323 -8.72 2.50 -2.31
N TRP A 324 -9.62 3.10 -1.53
CA TRP A 324 -11.01 2.67 -1.39
C TRP A 324 -11.86 3.75 -0.70
N GLY A 325 -13.15 3.65 -0.90
CA GLY A 325 -14.14 4.48 -0.20
C GLY A 325 -15.08 5.19 -1.16
N PRO A 326 -16.40 5.13 -0.92
CA PRO A 326 -17.38 5.74 -1.81
C PRO A 326 -17.39 7.26 -1.72
N LEU A 327 -17.69 7.92 -2.84
CA LEU A 327 -17.92 9.36 -2.92
C LEU A 327 -19.13 9.77 -2.06
N ASN A 328 -20.24 9.01 -2.15
CA ASN A 328 -21.49 9.32 -1.46
C ASN A 328 -21.68 8.43 -0.23
N ASN A 329 -21.35 8.97 0.94
CA ASN A 329 -21.37 8.25 2.22
C ASN A 329 -22.72 8.28 2.95
N SER A 330 -23.72 8.98 2.42
CA SER A 330 -25.00 9.23 3.12
C SER A 330 -26.15 8.37 2.61
N LEU A 331 -25.94 7.51 1.63
CA LEU A 331 -26.96 6.60 1.12
C LEU A 331 -27.32 5.52 2.15
N PRO A 332 -28.54 4.97 2.09
CA PRO A 332 -29.08 4.09 3.14
C PRO A 332 -28.22 2.88 3.50
N ASN A 333 -27.57 2.24 2.51
CA ASN A 333 -26.79 1.03 2.73
C ASN A 333 -25.29 1.28 3.00
N MET A 334 -24.82 2.54 3.00
CA MET A 334 -23.39 2.84 3.17
C MET A 334 -22.84 2.38 4.53
N GLY A 335 -23.62 2.47 5.59
CA GLY A 335 -23.19 1.93 6.89
C GLY A 335 -22.95 0.41 6.86
N ARG A 336 -23.73 -0.34 6.07
CA ARG A 336 -23.54 -1.76 5.83
C ARG A 336 -22.31 -2.01 4.94
N PHE A 337 -22.17 -1.22 3.87
CA PHE A 337 -20.99 -1.27 3.00
C PHE A 337 -19.68 -1.15 3.78
N TYR A 338 -19.54 -0.12 4.63
CA TYR A 338 -18.32 0.05 5.44
C TYR A 338 -18.03 -1.15 6.32
N ARG A 339 -19.03 -1.72 6.99
CA ARG A 339 -18.82 -2.91 7.83
C ARG A 339 -18.37 -4.13 7.02
N GLU A 340 -19.02 -4.40 5.90
CA GLU A 340 -18.72 -5.57 5.07
C GLU A 340 -17.39 -5.41 4.32
N ALA A 341 -17.11 -4.21 3.78
CA ALA A 341 -15.84 -3.88 3.15
C ALA A 341 -14.67 -4.00 4.13
N LEU A 342 -14.75 -3.37 5.31
CA LEU A 342 -13.70 -3.47 6.33
C LEU A 342 -13.48 -4.91 6.80
N ALA A 343 -14.54 -5.70 6.96
CA ALA A 343 -14.42 -7.11 7.30
C ALA A 343 -13.70 -7.91 6.22
N SER A 344 -13.98 -7.65 4.95
CA SER A 344 -13.30 -8.25 3.82
C SER A 344 -11.83 -7.82 3.74
N LEU A 345 -11.56 -6.52 3.72
CA LEU A 345 -10.21 -5.97 3.63
C LEU A 345 -9.30 -6.47 4.77
N ASN A 346 -9.81 -6.51 6.00
CA ASN A 346 -9.06 -7.01 7.17
C ASN A 346 -8.76 -8.51 7.09
N ARG A 347 -9.55 -9.28 6.36
CA ARG A 347 -9.40 -10.73 6.24
C ARG A 347 -8.22 -11.15 5.40
N TYR A 348 -7.95 -10.46 4.27
CA TYR A 348 -6.93 -10.88 3.30
C TYR A 348 -5.76 -9.91 3.15
N SER A 349 -5.92 -8.61 3.47
CA SER A 349 -4.89 -7.60 3.23
C SER A 349 -4.03 -7.31 4.45
N SER A 350 -2.80 -6.88 4.23
CA SER A 350 -1.92 -6.31 5.26
C SER A 350 -2.29 -4.87 5.60
N GLY A 351 -3.27 -4.29 4.91
CA GLY A 351 -3.74 -2.96 5.19
C GLY A 351 -4.45 -2.30 4.02
N TRP A 352 -4.84 -1.06 4.24
CA TRP A 352 -5.56 -0.25 3.28
C TRP A 352 -5.36 1.25 3.53
N ALA A 353 -5.50 2.06 2.47
CA ALA A 353 -5.64 3.51 2.52
C ALA A 353 -7.00 3.93 1.99
N GLY A 354 -7.81 4.59 2.82
CA GLY A 354 -9.06 5.21 2.38
C GLY A 354 -8.80 6.43 1.50
N TYR A 355 -9.68 6.73 0.58
CA TYR A 355 -9.61 7.95 -0.22
C TYR A 355 -10.63 8.96 0.32
N VAL A 356 -10.23 10.13 0.85
CA VAL A 356 -8.91 10.72 1.08
C VAL A 356 -8.94 11.46 2.43
N TRP A 357 -7.80 11.67 3.11
CA TRP A 357 -7.74 12.49 4.31
C TRP A 357 -7.66 13.97 3.93
N CYS A 358 -8.80 14.61 3.92
CA CYS A 358 -8.97 16.03 3.70
C CYS A 358 -10.11 16.55 4.58
N TYR A 359 -10.30 17.87 4.62
CA TYR A 359 -11.27 18.55 5.45
C TYR A 359 -12.35 19.19 4.58
N GLY A 360 -13.56 18.60 4.53
CA GLY A 360 -14.63 19.15 3.70
C GLY A 360 -15.62 18.13 3.17
N GLY A 361 -16.04 18.32 1.93
CA GLY A 361 -17.04 17.51 1.23
C GLY A 361 -16.44 16.34 0.39
N GLY A 362 -17.24 15.76 -0.50
CA GLY A 362 -16.79 14.71 -1.43
C GLY A 362 -16.19 13.51 -0.73
N TYR A 363 -15.01 13.10 -1.16
CA TYR A 363 -14.28 11.97 -0.61
C TYR A 363 -13.60 12.25 0.75
N CYS A 364 -13.60 13.49 1.27
CA CYS A 364 -12.91 13.80 2.52
C CYS A 364 -13.33 12.89 3.67
N ALA A 365 -12.35 12.41 4.45
CA ALA A 365 -12.59 11.60 5.64
C ALA A 365 -13.33 12.36 6.73
N VAL A 366 -12.99 13.64 6.88
CA VAL A 366 -13.52 14.51 7.93
C VAL A 366 -14.12 15.81 7.35
N ASP A 367 -15.03 16.43 8.10
CA ASP A 367 -15.57 17.75 7.77
C ASP A 367 -14.55 18.88 8.10
N GLU A 368 -14.90 20.14 7.83
CA GLU A 368 -14.04 21.30 8.11
C GLU A 368 -13.66 21.43 9.60
N ARG A 369 -14.43 20.82 10.51
CA ARG A 369 -14.16 20.79 11.96
C ARG A 369 -13.25 19.65 12.36
N GLY A 370 -12.93 18.73 11.44
CA GLY A 370 -12.12 17.53 11.69
C GLY A 370 -12.91 16.36 12.31
N LEU A 371 -14.24 16.38 12.23
CA LEU A 371 -15.09 15.27 12.64
C LEU A 371 -15.32 14.32 11.47
N PHE A 372 -15.29 13.02 11.73
CA PHE A 372 -15.59 12.05 10.67
C PHE A 372 -16.91 12.33 9.99
N ARG A 373 -16.91 12.23 8.69
CA ARG A 373 -18.14 12.23 7.90
C ARG A 373 -18.87 10.91 8.10
N THR A 374 -20.19 10.94 7.89
CA THR A 374 -21.08 9.80 8.07
C THR A 374 -20.52 8.50 7.56
N ASN A 375 -20.52 7.48 8.37
CA ASN A 375 -20.01 6.13 8.17
C ASN A 375 -18.48 5.99 8.10
N LYS A 376 -17.72 7.06 7.86
CA LYS A 376 -16.25 6.99 7.82
C LYS A 376 -15.63 6.79 9.22
N GLU A 377 -16.33 7.09 10.29
CA GLU A 377 -15.94 6.78 11.67
C GLU A 377 -15.72 5.27 11.91
N GLN A 378 -16.37 4.40 11.12
CA GLN A 378 -16.20 2.95 11.21
C GLN A 378 -14.78 2.49 10.84
N THR A 379 -14.00 3.32 10.15
CA THR A 379 -12.59 3.03 9.82
C THR A 379 -11.68 3.13 11.05
N ALA A 380 -12.09 3.89 12.07
CA ALA A 380 -11.35 4.07 13.32
C ALA A 380 -11.73 3.01 14.35
N ALA A 381 -11.16 1.81 14.25
CA ALA A 381 -11.36 0.68 15.15
C ALA A 381 -10.02 0.21 15.73
N PRO A 382 -10.01 -0.47 16.90
CA PRO A 382 -8.81 -1.12 17.41
C PRO A 382 -8.23 -2.15 16.44
N TYR A 383 -6.90 -2.25 16.35
CA TYR A 383 -6.20 -3.25 15.55
C TYR A 383 -4.77 -3.48 16.03
N ALA A 384 -4.19 -4.62 15.69
CA ALA A 384 -2.78 -4.90 15.95
C ALA A 384 -1.91 -4.27 14.85
N ALA A 385 -1.33 -3.12 15.11
CA ALA A 385 -0.45 -2.42 14.17
C ALA A 385 0.84 -3.22 13.86
N ALA A 386 1.39 -3.92 14.87
CA ALA A 386 2.53 -4.81 14.69
C ALA A 386 2.42 -6.01 15.63
N VAL A 387 2.54 -7.24 15.13
CA VAL A 387 2.49 -8.46 15.96
C VAL A 387 3.86 -9.11 16.03
N ALA A 388 4.43 -9.19 17.24
CA ALA A 388 5.69 -9.86 17.51
C ALA A 388 5.49 -11.38 17.64
N GLY A 389 4.95 -12.02 16.58
CA GLY A 389 4.64 -13.42 16.59
C GLY A 389 3.83 -13.87 15.37
N ARG A 390 3.35 -15.11 15.43
CA ARG A 390 2.43 -15.67 14.43
C ARG A 390 0.99 -15.44 14.88
N VAL A 391 0.24 -14.67 14.10
CA VAL A 391 -1.20 -14.44 14.33
C VAL A 391 -1.96 -15.76 14.21
N VAL A 392 -2.87 -16.00 15.13
CA VAL A 392 -3.81 -17.16 15.16
C VAL A 392 -5.23 -16.69 14.89
N ALA A 393 -5.62 -15.56 15.51
CA ALA A 393 -6.89 -14.89 15.28
C ALA A 393 -6.74 -13.38 15.52
N ASP A 394 -7.38 -12.58 14.70
CA ASP A 394 -7.45 -11.13 14.78
C ASP A 394 -8.87 -10.71 14.41
N THR A 395 -9.64 -10.27 15.39
CA THR A 395 -11.07 -10.01 15.21
C THR A 395 -11.52 -8.76 15.96
N TYR A 396 -12.41 -8.00 15.33
CA TYR A 396 -13.11 -6.89 15.94
C TYR A 396 -14.62 -7.09 15.80
N ASP A 397 -15.34 -7.00 16.91
CA ASP A 397 -16.81 -7.01 16.93
C ASP A 397 -17.32 -5.57 17.08
N PRO A 398 -17.86 -4.95 16.03
CA PRO A 398 -18.38 -3.58 16.11
C PRO A 398 -19.63 -3.46 17.00
N GLY A 399 -20.36 -4.54 17.24
CA GLY A 399 -21.56 -4.53 18.10
C GLY A 399 -21.23 -4.33 19.58
N SER A 400 -20.19 -4.98 20.08
CA SER A 400 -19.68 -4.83 21.44
C SER A 400 -18.51 -3.85 21.55
N GLY A 401 -17.91 -3.43 20.43
CA GLY A 401 -16.69 -2.66 20.41
C GLY A 401 -15.45 -3.43 20.90
N THR A 402 -15.53 -4.76 20.93
CA THR A 402 -14.47 -5.62 21.49
C THR A 402 -13.50 -6.06 20.39
N TYR A 403 -12.21 -5.83 20.62
CA TYR A 403 -11.14 -6.35 19.79
C TYR A 403 -10.43 -7.52 20.48
N ARG A 404 -10.12 -8.57 19.74
CA ARG A 404 -9.44 -9.75 20.23
C ARG A 404 -8.34 -10.21 19.30
N LEU A 405 -7.11 -10.24 19.80
CA LEU A 405 -5.93 -10.79 19.13
C LEU A 405 -5.48 -12.07 19.83
N VAL A 406 -5.27 -13.15 19.09
CA VAL A 406 -4.59 -14.37 19.56
C VAL A 406 -3.36 -14.57 18.70
N TYR A 407 -2.19 -14.70 19.33
CA TYR A 407 -0.95 -14.92 18.61
C TYR A 407 0.03 -15.80 19.41
N ARG A 408 0.93 -16.49 18.72
CA ARG A 408 2.03 -17.21 19.32
C ARG A 408 3.27 -16.29 19.31
N ALA A 409 3.72 -15.89 20.48
CA ALA A 409 4.76 -14.88 20.63
C ALA A 409 6.13 -15.37 20.15
N HIS A 410 6.88 -14.46 19.50
CA HIS A 410 8.30 -14.58 19.19
C HIS A 410 9.03 -13.48 19.97
N GLY A 411 9.33 -13.70 21.24
CA GLY A 411 9.79 -12.67 22.18
C GLY A 411 11.02 -11.87 21.77
N TRP A 412 11.85 -12.40 20.87
CA TRP A 412 13.00 -11.71 20.30
C TRP A 412 12.63 -10.66 19.24
N ARG A 413 11.38 -10.63 18.74
CA ARG A 413 10.89 -9.66 17.74
C ARG A 413 10.41 -8.33 18.37
N GLY A 414 10.48 -8.17 19.67
CA GLY A 414 10.01 -6.98 20.37
C GLY A 414 8.58 -7.08 20.91
N ALA A 415 7.90 -5.94 21.06
CA ALA A 415 6.52 -5.88 21.53
C ALA A 415 5.52 -6.01 20.39
N THR A 416 4.37 -6.65 20.66
CA THR A 416 3.16 -6.49 19.87
C THR A 416 2.56 -5.13 20.16
N GLU A 417 2.17 -4.40 19.13
CA GLU A 417 1.64 -3.04 19.23
C GLU A 417 0.18 -3.02 18.76
N ILE A 418 -0.70 -2.55 19.63
CA ILE A 418 -2.14 -2.44 19.35
C ILE A 418 -2.50 -0.96 19.31
N SER A 419 -2.96 -0.50 18.16
CA SER A 419 -3.46 0.85 18.00
C SER A 419 -4.91 0.94 18.44
N LEU A 420 -5.20 1.90 19.31
CA LEU A 420 -6.52 2.16 19.87
C LEU A 420 -6.95 3.58 19.47
N PRO A 421 -8.08 3.75 18.76
CA PRO A 421 -8.66 5.06 18.49
C PRO A 421 -9.24 5.67 19.77
N PRO A 422 -9.61 6.97 19.77
CA PRO A 422 -10.35 7.56 20.85
C PRO A 422 -11.68 6.84 21.10
N SER A 423 -12.04 6.64 22.37
CA SER A 423 -13.33 6.06 22.75
C SER A 423 -13.96 6.92 23.84
N ALA A 424 -15.27 7.08 23.80
CA ALA A 424 -16.03 7.86 24.82
C ALA A 424 -15.89 7.29 26.23
N SER A 425 -15.67 5.97 26.36
CA SER A 425 -15.49 5.27 27.65
C SER A 425 -14.03 4.91 27.94
N GLY A 426 -13.09 5.22 27.00
CA GLY A 426 -11.73 4.70 27.04
C GLY A 426 -11.67 3.21 26.76
N TRP A 427 -10.52 2.59 27.04
CA TRP A 427 -10.28 1.16 26.74
C TRP A 427 -9.73 0.45 27.97
N ARG A 428 -10.09 -0.85 28.10
CA ARG A 428 -9.55 -1.80 29.04
C ARG A 428 -8.85 -2.92 28.27
N ILE A 429 -7.64 -3.26 28.67
CA ILE A 429 -6.81 -4.32 28.08
C ILE A 429 -6.72 -5.47 29.05
N ALA A 430 -7.18 -6.66 28.65
CA ALA A 430 -7.03 -7.90 29.37
C ALA A 430 -6.09 -8.84 28.62
N LEU A 431 -5.20 -9.50 29.35
CA LEU A 431 -4.23 -10.45 28.81
C LEU A 431 -4.52 -11.84 29.38
N ASP A 432 -4.46 -12.85 28.51
CA ASP A 432 -4.45 -14.26 28.90
C ASP A 432 -3.20 -14.92 28.30
N GLY A 433 -2.50 -15.70 29.13
CA GLY A 433 -1.18 -16.25 28.83
C GLY A 433 -0.04 -15.44 29.46
N PRO A 434 1.22 -15.92 29.36
CA PRO A 434 2.39 -15.29 29.98
C PRO A 434 2.82 -14.04 29.21
N ALA A 435 2.10 -12.96 29.41
CA ALA A 435 2.33 -11.66 28.80
C ALA A 435 2.10 -10.50 29.79
N TRP A 436 2.62 -9.33 29.47
CA TRP A 436 2.43 -8.11 30.27
C TRP A 436 2.33 -6.87 29.38
N THR A 437 1.68 -5.85 29.90
CA THR A 437 1.61 -4.50 29.35
C THR A 437 1.75 -3.49 30.49
N ASP A 438 2.35 -2.35 30.19
CA ASP A 438 2.41 -1.20 31.09
C ASP A 438 1.17 -0.28 30.98
N THR A 439 0.27 -0.59 30.03
CA THR A 439 -0.92 0.20 29.72
C THR A 439 -2.19 -0.68 29.79
N PRO A 440 -2.66 -1.06 31.00
CA PRO A 440 -3.85 -1.92 31.14
C PRO A 440 -5.17 -1.17 30.88
N THR A 441 -5.13 0.16 30.87
CA THR A 441 -6.30 1.03 30.58
C THR A 441 -5.89 2.26 29.80
N VAL A 442 -6.75 2.74 28.90
CA VAL A 442 -6.59 4.00 28.17
C VAL A 442 -7.77 4.93 28.52
N PRO A 443 -7.49 6.18 28.94
CA PRO A 443 -8.55 7.13 29.28
C PRO A 443 -9.48 7.45 28.10
N ALA A 444 -10.71 7.87 28.41
CA ALA A 444 -11.65 8.35 27.42
C ALA A 444 -11.10 9.51 26.56
N GLY A 445 -11.46 9.52 25.29
CA GLY A 445 -11.11 10.58 24.34
C GLY A 445 -9.63 10.56 23.85
N ARG A 446 -8.85 9.54 24.19
CA ARG A 446 -7.44 9.46 23.79
C ARG A 446 -7.17 8.25 22.90
N ALA A 447 -6.49 8.49 21.78
CA ALA A 447 -5.81 7.43 21.02
C ALA A 447 -4.54 6.99 21.76
N CYS A 448 -4.19 5.71 21.62
CA CYS A 448 -2.99 5.15 22.26
C CYS A 448 -2.47 3.94 21.50
N THR A 449 -1.15 3.75 21.47
CA THR A 449 -0.54 2.48 21.09
C THR A 449 -0.17 1.71 22.36
N VAL A 450 -0.85 0.58 22.58
CA VAL A 450 -0.57 -0.34 23.68
C VAL A 450 0.50 -1.33 23.27
N ARG A 451 1.54 -1.49 24.10
CA ARG A 451 2.60 -2.48 23.88
C ARG A 451 2.40 -3.70 24.78
N VAL A 452 2.36 -4.86 24.16
CA VAL A 452 2.24 -6.16 24.84
C VAL A 452 3.49 -6.99 24.57
N ARG A 453 4.13 -7.47 25.64
CA ARG A 453 5.28 -8.38 25.56
C ARG A 453 4.86 -9.75 26.07
N GLY A 454 5.13 -10.79 25.30
CA GLY A 454 4.86 -12.19 25.64
C GLY A 454 6.13 -13.02 25.75
N LEU A 455 6.09 -14.07 26.55
CA LEU A 455 7.19 -15.03 26.59
C LEU A 455 7.31 -15.79 25.26
N PRO A 456 8.54 -16.06 24.77
CA PRO A 456 8.77 -16.79 23.53
C PRO A 456 8.02 -18.13 23.48
N GLY A 457 7.36 -18.41 22.35
CA GLY A 457 6.63 -19.65 22.11
C GLY A 457 5.23 -19.73 22.77
N ALA A 458 4.94 -18.81 23.69
CA ALA A 458 3.63 -18.82 24.37
C ALA A 458 2.50 -18.34 23.44
N GLN A 459 1.32 -18.89 23.64
CA GLN A 459 0.10 -18.33 23.06
C GLN A 459 -0.43 -17.23 23.98
N ILE A 460 -0.67 -16.08 23.39
CA ILE A 460 -1.15 -14.88 24.06
C ILE A 460 -2.50 -14.51 23.48
N THR A 461 -3.47 -14.25 24.36
CA THR A 461 -4.72 -13.58 23.98
C THR A 461 -4.71 -12.15 24.55
N VAL A 462 -4.94 -11.18 23.69
CA VAL A 462 -5.19 -9.78 24.09
C VAL A 462 -6.65 -9.48 23.79
N THR A 463 -7.39 -9.05 24.80
CA THR A 463 -8.76 -8.57 24.64
C THR A 463 -8.80 -7.09 25.00
N VAL A 464 -9.26 -6.26 24.06
CA VAL A 464 -9.52 -4.85 24.28
C VAL A 464 -11.01 -4.61 24.25
N SER A 465 -11.55 -4.04 25.31
CA SER A 465 -12.97 -3.74 25.42
C SER A 465 -13.19 -2.27 25.83
N PRO A 466 -14.36 -1.69 25.49
CA PRO A 466 -14.72 -0.37 26.00
C PRO A 466 -14.63 -0.31 27.53
N GLY A 467 -14.15 0.81 28.05
CA GLY A 467 -14.13 1.06 29.49
C GLY A 467 -15.56 1.22 30.04
N THR A 468 -15.69 1.24 31.35
CA THR A 468 -16.98 1.57 31.97
C THR A 468 -17.21 3.09 31.85
N PRO A 469 -18.36 3.54 31.36
CA PRO A 469 -18.69 4.97 31.41
C PRO A 469 -18.55 5.48 32.86
N ARG A 470 -17.90 6.61 33.04
CA ARG A 470 -17.87 7.32 34.33
C ARG A 470 -19.10 8.16 34.53
#